data_209df12caba25afa65c34b533af2b53e
#
_entry.id   209df12caba25afa65c34b533af2b53e
#
_cell.length_a   1.000
_cell.length_b   1.000
_cell.length_c   1.000
_cell.angle_alpha   90.00
_cell.angle_beta   90.00
_cell.angle_gamma   90.00
#
_symmetry.space_group_name_H-M   'P 1'
#
loop_
_entity.id
_entity.type
_entity.pdbx_description
1 polymer ?
#
loop_
_entity_poly.entity_id
_entity_poly.type
_entity_poly.pdbx_seq_one_letter_code
_entity_poly.pdbx_strand_id
1 'polypeptide(L)'
;MVLNEIIPYTEIWFDCKINLEISILQSIDKSNKNVVYNNSYKYFDRAVVSDCKKEFNLITINTTLDIDGSFFCNPIGITFNTNEELLDKVKGLLKENKFVFASVDLFYWNKENLCYRRNHWYHRTLIQRYDNEKDCFWVFDVSEGNKYGVFSVSSEDFANAINMSDVSDSKVITYDLNEKVTIGNITSSILKDNAKKLINNIEKMERNTYWEMPDEDFRFKSYLDYNYSCLTQVVQRQKANLNLFNQINEMNLLDITEMNCIIKNCMKIIRKWDIIRNRLYKLYYRTEFTSEIININGMVKEVFSMERHIWEAFLRNTRNMDEDFEFFQF
;
A
#
# COMPACT_ATOMS: atom_id res chain seq x y z
N MET A 1 -17.13 8.72 15.37
CA MET A 1 -16.72 7.32 15.08
C MET A 1 -16.00 6.74 16.28
N VAL A 2 -16.19 5.46 16.57
CA VAL A 2 -15.54 4.75 17.70
C VAL A 2 -14.44 3.86 17.15
N LEU A 3 -13.23 3.92 17.73
CA LEU A 3 -12.04 3.14 17.29
C LEU A 3 -12.34 1.64 17.15
N ASN A 4 -13.13 1.09 18.08
CA ASN A 4 -13.47 -0.33 18.08
C ASN A 4 -14.38 -0.76 16.91
N GLU A 5 -14.97 0.20 16.19
CA GLU A 5 -15.89 -0.03 15.08
C GLU A 5 -15.17 0.04 13.71
N ILE A 6 -13.88 0.41 13.69
CA ILE A 6 -13.12 0.44 12.44
C ILE A 6 -12.93 -0.97 11.93
N ILE A 7 -13.47 -1.23 10.74
CA ILE A 7 -13.38 -2.52 10.04
C ILE A 7 -12.19 -2.49 9.11
N PRO A 8 -11.22 -3.42 9.20
CA PRO A 8 -10.07 -3.46 8.31
C PRO A 8 -10.49 -3.64 6.84
N TYR A 9 -9.93 -2.84 5.95
CA TYR A 9 -10.05 -3.05 4.52
C TYR A 9 -9.07 -4.15 4.07
N THR A 10 -9.60 -5.28 3.60
CA THR A 10 -8.82 -6.50 3.32
C THR A 10 -8.82 -6.94 1.86
N GLU A 11 -9.54 -6.24 0.97
CA GLU A 11 -9.70 -6.66 -0.43
C GLU A 11 -8.40 -6.50 -1.23
N ILE A 12 -7.70 -5.38 -1.01
CA ILE A 12 -6.44 -5.08 -1.70
C ILE A 12 -5.46 -4.49 -0.68
N TRP A 13 -4.22 -4.98 -0.70
CA TRP A 13 -3.15 -4.43 0.11
C TRP A 13 -2.34 -3.40 -0.68
N PHE A 14 -2.33 -2.14 -0.25
CA PHE A 14 -1.47 -1.09 -0.80
C PHE A 14 -0.27 -0.86 0.11
N ASP A 15 -0.52 -0.25 1.25
CA ASP A 15 0.40 -0.07 2.38
C ASP A 15 -0.40 0.15 3.67
N CYS A 16 0.29 0.20 4.80
CA CYS A 16 -0.37 0.34 6.10
C CYS A 16 -1.17 1.62 6.23
N LYS A 17 -0.66 2.74 5.67
CA LYS A 17 -1.33 4.04 5.74
C LYS A 17 -2.60 4.05 4.90
N ILE A 18 -2.48 3.71 3.61
CA ILE A 18 -3.61 3.70 2.67
C ILE A 18 -4.69 2.73 3.13
N ASN A 19 -4.33 1.50 3.54
CA ASN A 19 -5.30 0.53 4.02
C ASN A 19 -6.00 0.98 5.30
N LEU A 20 -5.31 1.70 6.19
CA LEU A 20 -5.93 2.29 7.37
C LEU A 20 -6.92 3.40 6.99
N GLU A 21 -6.55 4.30 6.09
CA GLU A 21 -7.42 5.38 5.59
C GLU A 21 -8.68 4.81 4.96
N ILE A 22 -8.56 3.77 4.10
CA ILE A 22 -9.71 3.07 3.51
C ILE A 22 -10.55 2.38 4.60
N SER A 23 -9.92 1.79 5.62
CA SER A 23 -10.63 1.16 6.74
C SER A 23 -11.49 2.16 7.51
N ILE A 24 -10.98 3.36 7.74
CA ILE A 24 -11.73 4.45 8.36
C ILE A 24 -12.90 4.86 7.46
N LEU A 25 -12.63 5.08 6.18
CA LEU A 25 -13.64 5.49 5.20
C LEU A 25 -14.78 4.50 5.09
N GLN A 26 -14.50 3.21 4.91
CA GLN A 26 -15.53 2.18 4.80
C GLN A 26 -16.31 1.96 6.10
N SER A 27 -15.75 2.35 7.26
CA SER A 27 -16.43 2.29 8.55
C SER A 27 -17.40 3.46 8.74
N ILE A 28 -17.20 4.57 8.02
CA ILE A 28 -18.16 5.67 7.93
C ILE A 28 -19.32 5.28 7.00
N ASP A 29 -18.99 4.84 5.78
CA ASP A 29 -19.92 4.29 4.81
C ASP A 29 -19.20 3.22 3.98
N LYS A 30 -19.87 2.07 3.78
CA LYS A 30 -19.30 0.93 3.04
C LYS A 30 -18.95 1.24 1.59
N SER A 31 -19.66 2.17 0.97
CA SER A 31 -19.40 2.62 -0.41
C SER A 31 -18.09 3.37 -0.54
N ASN A 32 -17.63 4.04 0.53
CA ASN A 32 -16.40 4.82 0.55
C ASN A 32 -15.14 4.01 0.22
N LYS A 33 -15.17 2.68 0.38
CA LYS A 33 -14.06 1.82 -0.06
C LYS A 33 -13.77 1.94 -1.56
N ASN A 34 -14.74 2.39 -2.37
CA ASN A 34 -14.59 2.55 -3.81
C ASN A 34 -13.55 3.62 -4.20
N VAL A 35 -13.12 4.47 -3.25
CA VAL A 35 -12.00 5.41 -3.45
C VAL A 35 -10.74 4.73 -3.99
N VAL A 36 -10.57 3.43 -3.75
CA VAL A 36 -9.45 2.63 -4.28
C VAL A 36 -9.47 2.52 -5.81
N TYR A 37 -10.60 2.75 -6.45
CA TYR A 37 -10.76 2.69 -7.89
C TYR A 37 -10.34 3.98 -8.59
N ASN A 38 -10.10 5.05 -7.84
CA ASN A 38 -9.41 6.20 -8.41
C ASN A 38 -8.04 5.74 -8.94
N ASN A 39 -7.83 5.90 -10.25
CA ASN A 39 -6.61 5.50 -10.93
C ASN A 39 -5.47 6.52 -10.78
N SER A 40 -5.47 7.27 -9.68
CA SER A 40 -4.43 8.24 -9.34
C SER A 40 -3.21 7.51 -8.77
N TYR A 41 -2.28 7.14 -9.64
CA TYR A 41 -0.99 6.57 -9.26
C TYR A 41 0.09 6.94 -10.27
N LYS A 42 1.34 6.79 -9.84
CA LYS A 42 2.51 7.10 -10.66
C LYS A 42 3.64 6.12 -10.39
N TYR A 43 4.28 5.67 -11.44
CA TYR A 43 5.53 4.92 -11.36
C TYR A 43 6.74 5.83 -11.21
N PHE A 44 7.72 5.33 -10.47
CA PHE A 44 9.05 5.93 -10.34
C PHE A 44 10.10 4.88 -10.70
N ASP A 45 11.18 5.34 -11.31
CA ASP A 45 12.28 4.50 -11.77
C ASP A 45 13.48 4.48 -10.81
N ARG A 46 13.36 5.19 -9.69
CA ARG A 46 14.42 5.32 -8.69
C ARG A 46 13.84 5.38 -7.29
N ALA A 47 14.59 4.83 -6.34
CA ALA A 47 14.33 5.03 -4.93
C ALA A 47 15.64 5.06 -4.13
N VAL A 48 15.63 5.79 -3.03
CA VAL A 48 16.71 5.78 -2.03
C VAL A 48 16.42 4.68 -1.03
N VAL A 49 17.32 3.71 -0.93
CA VAL A 49 17.22 2.67 0.10
C VAL A 49 17.79 3.26 1.39
N SER A 50 16.94 3.35 2.44
CA SER A 50 17.23 4.04 3.70
C SER A 50 18.52 3.58 4.38
N ASP A 51 18.77 2.28 4.40
CA ASP A 51 19.88 1.68 5.13
C ASP A 51 21.26 2.03 4.56
N CYS A 52 21.35 2.32 3.28
CA CYS A 52 22.61 2.68 2.64
C CYS A 52 22.64 4.11 2.07
N LYS A 53 21.54 4.86 2.15
CA LYS A 53 21.36 6.22 1.58
C LYS A 53 21.79 6.32 0.11
N LYS A 54 21.72 5.20 -0.62
CA LYS A 54 22.10 5.11 -2.04
C LYS A 54 20.83 5.04 -2.89
N GLU A 55 20.85 5.75 -4.01
CA GLU A 55 19.81 5.71 -5.02
C GLU A 55 20.02 4.51 -5.95
N PHE A 56 18.96 3.78 -6.23
CA PHE A 56 18.95 2.63 -7.13
C PHE A 56 17.90 2.78 -8.22
N ASN A 57 18.21 2.23 -9.40
CA ASN A 57 17.24 2.09 -10.49
C ASN A 57 16.30 0.93 -10.17
N LEU A 58 15.09 1.25 -9.72
CA LEU A 58 14.06 0.25 -9.41
C LEU A 58 12.67 0.82 -9.65
N ILE A 59 11.71 -0.08 -9.81
CA ILE A 59 10.32 0.29 -10.04
C ILE A 59 9.60 0.39 -8.72
N THR A 60 9.14 1.60 -8.41
CA THR A 60 8.22 1.85 -7.31
C THR A 60 6.92 2.46 -7.82
N ILE A 61 5.88 2.39 -7.02
CA ILE A 61 4.59 2.98 -7.34
C ILE A 61 4.12 3.83 -6.15
N ASN A 62 3.60 5.00 -6.44
CA ASN A 62 2.88 5.80 -5.47
C ASN A 62 1.41 5.85 -5.86
N THR A 63 0.56 5.35 -4.99
CA THR A 63 -0.89 5.43 -5.10
C THR A 63 -1.39 6.53 -4.19
N THR A 64 -2.24 7.41 -4.68
CA THR A 64 -2.90 8.44 -3.88
C THR A 64 -4.39 8.18 -3.85
N LEU A 65 -5.00 8.37 -2.67
CA LEU A 65 -6.44 8.45 -2.56
C LEU A 65 -6.86 9.90 -2.82
N ASP A 66 -7.96 10.09 -3.52
CA ASP A 66 -8.53 11.42 -3.74
C ASP A 66 -9.37 11.80 -2.51
N ILE A 67 -8.66 12.35 -1.52
CA ILE A 67 -9.20 12.69 -0.20
C ILE A 67 -8.77 14.11 0.12
N ASP A 68 -9.75 14.97 0.37
CA ASP A 68 -9.49 16.31 0.86
C ASP A 68 -9.18 16.31 2.35
N GLY A 69 -7.98 16.78 2.68
CA GLY A 69 -7.50 16.88 4.05
C GLY A 69 -6.75 15.66 4.57
N SER A 70 -6.39 15.71 5.83
CA SER A 70 -5.77 14.60 6.56
C SER A 70 -6.75 14.02 7.56
N PHE A 71 -6.83 12.69 7.62
CA PHE A 71 -7.65 12.01 8.65
C PHE A 71 -7.20 12.32 10.05
N PHE A 72 -5.93 12.58 10.27
CA PHE A 72 -5.33 12.75 11.59
C PHE A 72 -4.81 14.16 11.75
N CYS A 73 -5.26 14.84 12.81
CA CYS A 73 -4.84 16.18 13.19
C CYS A 73 -4.39 16.24 14.66
N ASN A 74 -3.81 17.36 15.06
CA ASN A 74 -3.39 17.64 16.44
C ASN A 74 -2.47 16.54 17.02
N PRO A 75 -1.30 16.23 16.44
CA PRO A 75 -0.40 15.23 16.97
C PRO A 75 0.15 15.61 18.34
N ILE A 76 0.03 14.71 19.32
CA ILE A 76 0.60 14.87 20.66
C ILE A 76 1.49 13.66 20.96
N GLY A 77 2.79 13.88 21.11
CA GLY A 77 3.76 12.86 21.51
C GLY A 77 3.58 12.48 22.99
N ILE A 78 3.63 11.18 23.26
CA ILE A 78 3.50 10.63 24.61
C ILE A 78 4.88 10.24 25.13
N THR A 79 5.29 10.83 26.25
CA THR A 79 6.53 10.50 26.96
C THR A 79 6.25 9.49 28.08
N PHE A 80 7.18 8.59 28.32
CA PHE A 80 7.12 7.57 29.39
C PHE A 80 8.55 7.20 29.82
N ASN A 81 8.73 6.78 31.07
CA ASN A 81 10.01 6.38 31.63
C ASN A 81 10.09 4.88 31.91
N THR A 82 8.94 4.21 32.09
CA THR A 82 8.82 2.79 32.39
C THR A 82 7.79 2.10 31.50
N ASN A 83 7.87 0.78 31.40
CA ASN A 83 6.89 -0.03 30.68
C ASN A 83 5.48 0.12 31.29
N GLU A 84 5.39 0.15 32.60
CA GLU A 84 4.11 0.32 33.33
C GLU A 84 3.48 1.68 32.95
N GLU A 85 4.26 2.76 33.01
CA GLU A 85 3.80 4.08 32.63
C GLU A 85 3.34 4.12 31.15
N LEU A 86 4.09 3.47 30.22
CA LEU A 86 3.70 3.35 28.83
C LEU A 86 2.35 2.67 28.69
N LEU A 87 2.20 1.46 29.30
CA LEU A 87 0.98 0.68 29.19
C LEU A 87 -0.23 1.42 29.77
N ASP A 88 -0.09 2.04 30.94
CA ASP A 88 -1.16 2.78 31.60
C ASP A 88 -1.61 3.99 30.77
N LYS A 89 -0.64 4.77 30.21
CA LYS A 89 -0.96 5.91 29.36
C LYS A 89 -1.70 5.49 28.09
N VAL A 90 -1.22 4.45 27.41
CA VAL A 90 -1.88 3.95 26.20
C VAL A 90 -3.27 3.42 26.50
N LYS A 91 -3.44 2.62 27.57
CA LYS A 91 -4.76 2.15 28.03
C LYS A 91 -5.71 3.29 28.36
N GLY A 92 -5.22 4.34 29.00
CA GLY A 92 -5.99 5.57 29.30
C GLY A 92 -6.49 6.24 28.02
N LEU A 93 -5.61 6.52 27.07
CA LEU A 93 -5.95 7.16 25.78
C LEU A 93 -6.97 6.33 24.97
N LEU A 94 -6.83 5.01 24.96
CA LEU A 94 -7.79 4.13 24.28
C LEU A 94 -9.18 4.17 24.93
N LYS A 95 -9.27 4.27 26.28
CA LYS A 95 -10.55 4.48 26.99
C LYS A 95 -11.20 5.82 26.63
N GLU A 96 -10.40 6.84 26.34
CA GLU A 96 -10.85 8.14 25.86
C GLU A 96 -11.18 8.16 24.36
N ASN A 97 -11.12 7.01 23.69
CA ASN A 97 -11.34 6.84 22.24
C ASN A 97 -10.38 7.68 21.37
N LYS A 98 -9.15 7.92 21.84
CA LYS A 98 -8.11 8.62 21.10
C LYS A 98 -7.44 7.69 20.08
N PHE A 99 -7.07 8.22 18.91
CA PHE A 99 -6.28 7.51 17.92
C PHE A 99 -4.82 7.45 18.37
N VAL A 100 -4.37 6.30 18.79
CA VAL A 100 -3.02 6.07 19.32
C VAL A 100 -2.19 5.30 18.29
N PHE A 101 -1.11 5.93 17.82
CA PHE A 101 -0.12 5.32 16.96
C PHE A 101 1.13 5.00 17.74
N ALA A 102 1.68 3.81 17.53
CA ALA A 102 2.96 3.40 18.07
C ALA A 102 3.97 3.14 16.95
N SER A 103 5.20 3.61 17.12
CA SER A 103 6.36 3.21 16.32
C SER A 103 6.96 1.98 16.96
N VAL A 104 6.99 0.87 16.24
CA VAL A 104 7.31 -0.46 16.79
C VAL A 104 8.40 -1.14 16.00
N ASP A 105 9.17 -2.00 16.67
CA ASP A 105 10.04 -2.96 16.03
C ASP A 105 9.28 -4.27 15.80
N LEU A 106 9.05 -4.61 14.54
CA LEU A 106 8.27 -5.80 14.16
C LEU A 106 8.87 -7.12 14.63
N PHE A 107 10.15 -7.14 15.01
CA PHE A 107 10.78 -8.33 15.61
C PHE A 107 10.06 -8.77 16.90
N TYR A 108 9.55 -7.83 17.70
CA TYR A 108 8.84 -8.09 18.96
C TYR A 108 7.31 -8.01 18.84
N TRP A 109 6.81 -7.72 17.66
CA TRP A 109 5.44 -7.28 17.46
C TRP A 109 4.43 -8.43 17.32
N ASN A 110 3.78 -8.52 16.20
CA ASN A 110 2.71 -9.48 15.91
C ASN A 110 3.27 -10.83 15.46
N LYS A 111 2.86 -11.93 16.12
CA LYS A 111 3.32 -13.31 15.82
C LYS A 111 3.03 -13.77 14.39
N GLU A 112 2.01 -13.19 13.74
CA GLU A 112 1.65 -13.50 12.36
C GLU A 112 2.42 -12.67 11.34
N ASN A 113 3.22 -11.69 11.79
CA ASN A 113 4.04 -10.87 10.93
C ASN A 113 5.31 -11.62 10.51
N LEU A 114 5.71 -11.45 9.23
CA LEU A 114 6.93 -12.06 8.68
C LEU A 114 8.22 -11.73 9.44
N CYS A 115 8.27 -10.55 10.04
CA CYS A 115 9.44 -10.09 10.78
C CYS A 115 9.53 -10.64 12.20
N TYR A 116 8.44 -11.20 12.76
CA TYR A 116 8.41 -11.66 14.15
C TYR A 116 9.49 -12.68 14.46
N ARG A 117 10.38 -12.33 15.43
CA ARG A 117 11.55 -13.12 15.85
C ARG A 117 12.53 -13.50 14.72
N ARG A 118 12.50 -12.74 13.59
CA ARG A 118 13.35 -12.98 12.41
C ARG A 118 14.16 -11.77 12.01
N ASN A 119 13.49 -10.61 11.83
CA ASN A 119 14.13 -9.40 11.32
C ASN A 119 13.65 -8.16 12.09
N HIS A 120 14.58 -7.25 12.40
CA HIS A 120 14.26 -5.93 12.90
C HIS A 120 13.77 -5.07 11.73
N TRP A 121 12.53 -4.59 11.84
CA TRP A 121 11.93 -3.69 10.87
C TRP A 121 11.01 -2.71 11.60
N TYR A 122 11.24 -1.43 11.42
CA TYR A 122 10.50 -0.40 12.12
C TYR A 122 9.25 0.01 11.36
N HIS A 123 8.14 0.11 12.07
CA HIS A 123 6.83 0.34 11.51
C HIS A 123 5.99 1.22 12.44
N ARG A 124 5.06 2.00 11.86
CA ARG A 124 4.08 2.75 12.63
C ARG A 124 2.69 2.15 12.42
N THR A 125 1.99 1.87 13.51
CA THR A 125 0.69 1.22 13.48
C THR A 125 -0.31 1.90 14.40
N LEU A 126 -1.62 1.73 14.10
CA LEU A 126 -2.72 2.17 14.94
C LEU A 126 -3.06 1.09 15.96
N ILE A 127 -3.21 1.51 17.22
CA ILE A 127 -3.72 0.67 18.30
C ILE A 127 -5.23 0.86 18.36
N GLN A 128 -5.98 -0.22 18.19
CA GLN A 128 -7.44 -0.16 18.15
C GLN A 128 -8.07 -0.21 19.55
N ARG A 129 -7.64 -1.17 20.38
CA ARG A 129 -8.19 -1.38 21.72
C ARG A 129 -7.25 -2.20 22.61
N TYR A 130 -7.55 -2.22 23.90
CA TYR A 130 -6.94 -3.10 24.88
C TYR A 130 -7.98 -4.08 25.44
N ASP A 131 -7.59 -5.35 25.57
CA ASP A 131 -8.39 -6.42 26.17
C ASP A 131 -7.82 -6.73 27.56
N ASN A 132 -8.59 -6.35 28.61
CA ASN A 132 -8.14 -6.56 29.99
C ASN A 132 -8.10 -8.04 30.40
N GLU A 133 -8.96 -8.90 29.84
CA GLU A 133 -9.02 -10.31 30.20
C GLU A 133 -7.83 -11.09 29.65
N LYS A 134 -7.39 -10.70 28.43
CA LYS A 134 -6.29 -11.35 27.73
C LYS A 134 -4.94 -10.67 27.92
N ASP A 135 -4.91 -9.51 28.56
CA ASP A 135 -3.74 -8.63 28.70
C ASP A 135 -3.05 -8.39 27.34
N CYS A 136 -3.82 -7.97 26.33
CA CYS A 136 -3.29 -7.74 24.99
C CYS A 136 -3.89 -6.50 24.34
N PHE A 137 -3.12 -5.90 23.44
CA PHE A 137 -3.56 -4.84 22.54
C PHE A 137 -4.02 -5.43 21.21
N TRP A 138 -5.09 -4.90 20.66
CA TRP A 138 -5.52 -5.17 19.30
C TRP A 138 -5.00 -4.04 18.39
N VAL A 139 -4.29 -4.41 17.34
CA VAL A 139 -3.53 -3.49 16.52
C VAL A 139 -3.78 -3.73 15.04
N PHE A 140 -3.78 -2.66 14.25
CA PHE A 140 -3.83 -2.78 12.80
C PHE A 140 -2.45 -3.16 12.27
N ASP A 141 -2.36 -4.23 11.49
CA ASP A 141 -1.08 -4.70 10.92
C ASP A 141 -1.33 -5.57 9.69
N VAL A 142 -0.25 -6.10 9.15
CA VAL A 142 -0.23 -7.04 8.05
C VAL A 142 0.38 -8.38 8.50
N SER A 143 -0.27 -9.48 8.16
CA SER A 143 0.27 -10.82 8.41
C SER A 143 1.12 -11.32 7.24
N GLU A 144 1.73 -12.48 7.41
CA GLU A 144 2.37 -13.24 6.35
C GLU A 144 1.37 -13.44 5.18
N GLY A 145 1.82 -13.13 3.96
CA GLY A 145 0.97 -13.15 2.76
C GLY A 145 0.20 -11.84 2.50
N ASN A 146 0.60 -10.73 3.15
CA ASN A 146 0.04 -9.38 2.94
C ASN A 146 -1.47 -9.29 3.24
N LYS A 147 -1.92 -9.97 4.28
CA LYS A 147 -3.29 -9.83 4.78
C LYS A 147 -3.33 -8.75 5.84
N TYR A 148 -3.92 -7.61 5.50
CA TYR A 148 -4.15 -6.52 6.43
C TYR A 148 -5.33 -6.85 7.35
N GLY A 149 -5.20 -6.56 8.64
CA GLY A 149 -6.22 -6.90 9.62
C GLY A 149 -5.95 -6.32 11.01
N VAL A 150 -6.70 -6.81 11.98
CA VAL A 150 -6.51 -6.51 13.39
C VAL A 150 -5.98 -7.76 14.10
N PHE A 151 -4.84 -7.61 14.75
CA PHE A 151 -4.11 -8.70 15.42
C PHE A 151 -3.93 -8.40 16.89
N SER A 152 -3.77 -9.44 17.70
CA SER A 152 -3.50 -9.30 19.13
C SER A 152 -2.00 -9.33 19.42
N VAL A 153 -1.53 -8.40 20.26
CA VAL A 153 -0.15 -8.33 20.74
C VAL A 153 -0.19 -8.28 22.26
N SER A 154 0.57 -9.16 22.94
CA SER A 154 0.64 -9.16 24.40
C SER A 154 1.19 -7.84 24.94
N SER A 155 0.82 -7.45 26.16
CA SER A 155 1.36 -6.23 26.79
C SER A 155 2.88 -6.24 26.86
N GLU A 156 3.50 -7.41 27.06
CA GLU A 156 4.95 -7.57 27.09
C GLU A 156 5.58 -7.34 25.71
N ASP A 157 5.10 -8.02 24.66
CA ASP A 157 5.59 -7.82 23.29
C ASP A 157 5.37 -6.38 22.82
N PHE A 158 4.23 -5.79 23.19
CA PHE A 158 3.91 -4.37 22.90
C PHE A 158 4.95 -3.42 23.49
N ALA A 159 5.25 -3.55 24.78
CA ALA A 159 6.24 -2.70 25.46
C ALA A 159 7.64 -2.91 24.87
N ASN A 160 8.04 -4.16 24.62
CA ASN A 160 9.33 -4.49 24.03
C ASN A 160 9.48 -3.90 22.61
N ALA A 161 8.44 -4.02 21.77
CA ALA A 161 8.46 -3.50 20.40
C ALA A 161 8.61 -1.96 20.35
N ILE A 162 7.98 -1.24 21.27
CA ILE A 162 8.09 0.22 21.35
C ILE A 162 9.47 0.63 21.90
N ASN A 163 9.95 0.00 22.94
CA ASN A 163 11.23 0.35 23.55
C ASN A 163 12.42 0.12 22.61
N MET A 164 12.38 -0.94 21.83
CA MET A 164 13.43 -1.31 20.86
C MET A 164 13.30 -0.57 19.53
N SER A 165 12.23 0.19 19.32
CA SER A 165 12.09 1.02 18.12
C SER A 165 13.17 2.10 18.07
N ASP A 166 13.94 2.15 16.97
CA ASP A 166 15.00 3.14 16.73
C ASP A 166 14.43 4.37 16.00
N VAL A 167 13.47 5.03 16.62
CA VAL A 167 12.85 6.24 16.08
C VAL A 167 13.27 7.45 16.90
N SER A 168 13.78 8.48 16.23
CA SER A 168 14.22 9.75 16.87
C SER A 168 13.08 10.58 17.42
N ASP A 169 11.87 10.42 16.89
CA ASP A 169 10.66 11.13 17.31
C ASP A 169 9.92 10.38 18.43
N SER A 170 8.81 10.98 18.90
CA SER A 170 7.95 10.34 19.90
C SER A 170 7.52 8.95 19.43
N LYS A 171 7.84 7.91 20.23
CA LYS A 171 7.51 6.51 19.91
C LYS A 171 6.02 6.22 19.93
N VAL A 172 5.27 6.97 20.74
CA VAL A 172 3.81 6.92 20.80
C VAL A 172 3.26 8.31 20.53
N ILE A 173 2.31 8.41 19.61
CA ILE A 173 1.67 9.67 19.24
C ILE A 173 0.16 9.46 19.24
N THR A 174 -0.58 10.36 19.84
CA THR A 174 -2.04 10.42 19.72
C THR A 174 -2.46 11.50 18.72
N TYR A 175 -3.58 11.24 18.06
CA TYR A 175 -4.20 12.15 17.11
C TYR A 175 -5.70 12.28 17.39
N ASP A 176 -6.24 13.42 16.98
CA ASP A 176 -7.68 13.57 16.81
C ASP A 176 -8.08 13.20 15.39
N LEU A 177 -9.28 12.63 15.21
CA LEU A 177 -9.85 12.37 13.90
C LEU A 177 -10.42 13.68 13.32
N ASN A 178 -10.05 13.97 12.09
CA ASN A 178 -10.67 15.04 11.32
C ASN A 178 -11.94 14.51 10.63
N GLU A 179 -13.10 14.82 11.19
CA GLU A 179 -14.40 14.39 10.64
C GLU A 179 -14.83 15.16 9.37
N LYS A 180 -14.05 16.20 8.97
CA LYS A 180 -14.31 17.02 7.78
C LYS A 180 -13.63 16.49 6.52
N VAL A 181 -13.02 15.31 6.60
CA VAL A 181 -12.43 14.68 5.43
C VAL A 181 -13.53 14.31 4.44
N THR A 182 -13.39 14.77 3.22
CA THR A 182 -14.30 14.46 2.12
C THR A 182 -13.62 13.61 1.06
N ILE A 183 -14.43 12.77 0.42
CA ILE A 183 -13.98 11.93 -0.70
C ILE A 183 -14.44 12.61 -1.98
N GLY A 184 -13.51 12.79 -2.92
CA GLY A 184 -13.86 13.27 -4.25
C GLY A 184 -14.65 12.21 -5.03
N ASN A 185 -15.72 12.63 -5.72
CA ASN A 185 -16.46 11.73 -6.60
C ASN A 185 -15.56 11.26 -7.75
N ILE A 186 -15.64 9.97 -8.07
CA ILE A 186 -14.89 9.42 -9.20
C ILE A 186 -15.69 9.65 -10.49
N THR A 187 -15.41 10.78 -11.14
CA THR A 187 -16.08 11.15 -12.40
C THR A 187 -15.32 10.62 -13.62
N SER A 188 -16.02 10.57 -14.75
CA SER A 188 -15.43 10.23 -16.04
C SER A 188 -14.25 11.15 -16.39
N SER A 189 -14.36 12.45 -16.12
CA SER A 189 -13.30 13.42 -16.32
C SER A 189 -12.05 13.08 -15.52
N ILE A 190 -12.19 12.81 -14.21
CA ILE A 190 -11.07 12.45 -13.32
C ILE A 190 -10.36 11.18 -13.82
N LEU A 191 -11.11 10.12 -14.14
CA LEU A 191 -10.50 8.88 -14.63
C LEU A 191 -9.79 9.07 -15.97
N LYS A 192 -10.36 9.86 -16.90
CA LYS A 192 -9.72 10.18 -18.18
C LYS A 192 -8.43 10.98 -17.99
N ASP A 193 -8.42 11.96 -17.11
CA ASP A 193 -7.24 12.80 -16.88
C ASP A 193 -6.12 12.02 -16.17
N ASN A 194 -6.47 11.18 -15.22
CA ASN A 194 -5.51 10.29 -14.59
C ASN A 194 -4.94 9.28 -15.60
N ALA A 195 -5.79 8.71 -16.47
CA ALA A 195 -5.33 7.82 -17.54
C ALA A 195 -4.34 8.50 -18.50
N LYS A 196 -4.60 9.75 -18.93
CA LYS A 196 -3.66 10.53 -19.76
C LYS A 196 -2.32 10.77 -19.05
N LYS A 197 -2.35 11.17 -17.76
CA LYS A 197 -1.13 11.38 -16.95
C LYS A 197 -0.35 10.07 -16.81
N LEU A 198 -1.06 8.97 -16.62
CA LEU A 198 -0.47 7.65 -16.46
C LEU A 198 0.17 7.14 -17.76
N ILE A 199 -0.49 7.29 -18.91
CA ILE A 199 0.09 6.98 -20.23
C ILE A 199 1.43 7.70 -20.41
N ASN A 200 1.47 9.01 -20.17
CA ASN A 200 2.70 9.81 -20.28
C ASN A 200 3.79 9.32 -19.28
N ASN A 201 3.41 8.87 -18.09
CA ASN A 201 4.35 8.32 -17.14
C ASN A 201 4.87 6.96 -17.60
N ILE A 202 4.01 6.05 -18.05
CA ILE A 202 4.37 4.73 -18.55
C ILE A 202 5.30 4.83 -19.76
N GLU A 203 5.07 5.76 -20.69
CA GLU A 203 5.97 5.98 -21.83
C GLU A 203 7.40 6.35 -21.41
N LYS A 204 7.56 7.08 -20.30
CA LYS A 204 8.88 7.35 -19.72
C LYS A 204 9.50 6.08 -19.14
N MET A 205 8.68 5.30 -18.41
CA MET A 205 9.11 4.05 -17.81
C MET A 205 9.54 3.02 -18.87
N GLU A 206 8.86 2.91 -20.00
CA GLU A 206 9.22 2.01 -21.11
C GLU A 206 10.64 2.25 -21.67
N ARG A 207 11.15 3.48 -21.57
CA ARG A 207 12.46 3.85 -22.10
C ARG A 207 13.62 3.53 -21.17
N ASN A 208 13.34 3.27 -19.90
CA ASN A 208 14.37 3.07 -18.89
C ASN A 208 14.87 1.63 -18.84
N THR A 209 16.07 1.46 -18.33
CA THR A 209 16.63 0.15 -17.96
C THR A 209 16.63 0.05 -16.44
N TYR A 210 16.15 -1.05 -15.94
CA TYR A 210 16.05 -1.34 -14.51
C TYR A 210 17.05 -2.42 -14.14
N TRP A 211 17.34 -2.50 -12.82
CA TRP A 211 18.17 -3.56 -12.25
C TRP A 211 19.52 -3.71 -12.94
N GLU A 212 20.33 -2.67 -12.86
CA GLU A 212 21.76 -2.79 -13.07
C GLU A 212 22.37 -3.52 -11.88
N MET A 213 23.33 -4.43 -12.14
CA MET A 213 23.99 -5.18 -11.09
C MET A 213 24.75 -4.23 -10.14
N PRO A 214 24.48 -4.24 -8.85
CA PRO A 214 25.32 -3.53 -7.89
C PRO A 214 26.67 -4.23 -7.76
N ASP A 215 27.76 -3.46 -7.69
CA ASP A 215 29.15 -3.95 -7.69
C ASP A 215 29.58 -4.75 -6.44
N GLU A 216 28.74 -4.97 -5.43
CA GLU A 216 29.11 -5.65 -4.18
C GLU A 216 27.97 -6.46 -3.52
N ASP A 217 28.29 -7.70 -3.12
CA ASP A 217 27.39 -8.75 -2.60
C ASP A 217 26.53 -8.39 -1.38
N PHE A 218 27.02 -7.62 -0.45
CA PHE A 218 26.35 -7.41 0.85
C PHE A 218 25.06 -6.58 0.77
N ARG A 219 24.98 -5.67 -0.20
CA ARG A 219 23.84 -4.76 -0.38
C ARG A 219 22.74 -5.36 -1.26
N PHE A 220 23.04 -6.45 -1.94
CA PHE A 220 22.16 -7.08 -2.90
C PHE A 220 20.91 -7.70 -2.26
N LYS A 221 21.04 -8.29 -1.08
CA LYS A 221 19.89 -8.90 -0.37
C LYS A 221 18.86 -7.84 0.01
N SER A 222 19.27 -6.79 0.70
CA SER A 222 18.37 -5.69 1.09
C SER A 222 17.73 -5.02 -0.12
N TYR A 223 18.49 -4.88 -1.21
CA TYR A 223 17.99 -4.37 -2.46
C TYR A 223 16.91 -5.26 -3.08
N LEU A 224 17.10 -6.59 -3.09
CA LEU A 224 16.09 -7.55 -3.63
C LEU A 224 14.85 -7.61 -2.75
N ASP A 225 15.00 -7.60 -1.43
CA ASP A 225 13.87 -7.58 -0.49
C ASP A 225 13.04 -6.30 -0.66
N TYR A 226 13.72 -5.16 -0.84
CA TYR A 226 13.05 -3.89 -1.13
C TYR A 226 12.33 -3.90 -2.48
N ASN A 227 12.97 -4.41 -3.54
CA ASN A 227 12.32 -4.59 -4.86
C ASN A 227 11.12 -5.51 -4.78
N TYR A 228 11.19 -6.61 -4.04
CA TYR A 228 10.06 -7.51 -3.85
C TYR A 228 8.87 -6.80 -3.23
N SER A 229 9.11 -5.98 -2.21
CA SER A 229 8.08 -5.16 -1.57
C SER A 229 7.46 -4.14 -2.53
N CYS A 230 8.30 -3.39 -3.27
CA CYS A 230 7.84 -2.40 -4.25
C CYS A 230 6.99 -3.04 -5.37
N LEU A 231 7.46 -4.17 -5.93
CA LEU A 231 6.71 -4.88 -6.96
C LEU A 231 5.43 -5.53 -6.43
N THR A 232 5.38 -5.87 -5.15
CA THR A 232 4.13 -6.30 -4.50
C THR A 232 3.10 -5.19 -4.55
N GLN A 233 3.46 -3.95 -4.25
CA GLN A 233 2.56 -2.79 -4.36
C GLN A 233 2.10 -2.58 -5.81
N VAL A 234 2.99 -2.74 -6.80
CA VAL A 234 2.62 -2.69 -8.22
C VAL A 234 1.56 -3.73 -8.55
N VAL A 235 1.77 -4.99 -8.15
CA VAL A 235 0.78 -6.08 -8.36
C VAL A 235 -0.57 -5.74 -7.74
N GLN A 236 -0.58 -5.22 -6.51
CA GLN A 236 -1.83 -4.87 -5.83
C GLN A 236 -2.54 -3.70 -6.53
N ARG A 237 -1.81 -2.70 -7.02
CA ARG A 237 -2.41 -1.62 -7.82
C ARG A 237 -3.03 -2.15 -9.11
N GLN A 238 -2.41 -3.10 -9.78
CA GLN A 238 -2.98 -3.73 -10.97
C GLN A 238 -4.24 -4.55 -10.66
N LYS A 239 -4.35 -5.16 -9.48
CA LYS A 239 -5.60 -5.78 -9.02
C LYS A 239 -6.70 -4.75 -8.81
N ALA A 240 -6.38 -3.57 -8.26
CA ALA A 240 -7.36 -2.49 -8.14
C ALA A 240 -7.83 -1.99 -9.52
N ASN A 241 -6.94 -1.89 -10.51
CA ASN A 241 -7.31 -1.57 -11.88
C ASN A 241 -8.23 -2.63 -12.49
N LEU A 242 -7.95 -3.92 -12.26
CA LEU A 242 -8.83 -5.00 -12.71
C LEU A 242 -10.23 -4.88 -12.10
N ASN A 243 -10.31 -4.60 -10.80
CA ASN A 243 -11.59 -4.40 -10.12
C ASN A 243 -12.34 -3.16 -10.67
N LEU A 244 -11.63 -2.05 -10.90
CA LEU A 244 -12.21 -0.87 -11.57
C LEU A 244 -12.87 -1.25 -12.91
N PHE A 245 -12.13 -1.95 -13.79
CA PHE A 245 -12.68 -2.31 -15.10
C PHE A 245 -13.81 -3.34 -15.02
N ASN A 246 -13.79 -4.25 -14.05
CA ASN A 246 -14.93 -5.15 -13.80
C ASN A 246 -16.17 -4.37 -13.39
N GLN A 247 -16.05 -3.40 -12.47
CA GLN A 247 -17.15 -2.56 -12.04
C GLN A 247 -17.72 -1.73 -13.20
N ILE A 248 -16.87 -1.12 -14.03
CA ILE A 248 -17.30 -0.37 -15.23
C ILE A 248 -18.03 -1.30 -16.21
N ASN A 249 -17.54 -2.53 -16.38
CA ASN A 249 -18.18 -3.52 -17.26
C ASN A 249 -19.56 -3.96 -16.75
N GLU A 250 -19.74 -4.10 -15.44
CA GLU A 250 -21.03 -4.42 -14.81
C GLU A 250 -22.08 -3.32 -15.01
N MET A 251 -21.64 -2.06 -15.13
CA MET A 251 -22.54 -0.93 -15.43
C MET A 251 -23.07 -0.94 -16.87
N ASN A 252 -22.51 -1.76 -17.76
CA ASN A 252 -22.86 -1.86 -19.18
C ASN A 252 -22.83 -0.53 -19.95
N LEU A 253 -21.92 0.36 -19.59
CA LEU A 253 -21.80 1.71 -20.15
C LEU A 253 -20.92 1.77 -21.40
N LEU A 254 -20.06 0.78 -21.59
CA LEU A 254 -19.05 0.74 -22.64
C LEU A 254 -19.21 -0.53 -23.49
N ASP A 255 -18.54 -0.56 -24.64
CA ASP A 255 -18.56 -1.75 -25.51
C ASP A 255 -18.02 -2.97 -24.76
N ILE A 256 -18.87 -4.00 -24.65
CA ILE A 256 -18.61 -5.19 -23.86
C ILE A 256 -17.41 -6.00 -24.42
N THR A 257 -17.19 -5.98 -25.73
CA THR A 257 -16.11 -6.72 -26.40
C THR A 257 -14.77 -6.08 -26.04
N GLU A 258 -14.68 -4.75 -26.12
CA GLU A 258 -13.49 -4.02 -25.76
C GLU A 258 -13.21 -4.08 -24.24
N MET A 259 -14.24 -3.97 -23.40
CA MET A 259 -14.08 -4.12 -21.94
C MET A 259 -13.58 -5.51 -21.57
N ASN A 260 -14.08 -6.57 -22.16
CA ASN A 260 -13.58 -7.93 -21.96
C ASN A 260 -12.09 -8.06 -22.39
N CYS A 261 -11.69 -7.38 -23.47
CA CYS A 261 -10.30 -7.34 -23.90
C CYS A 261 -9.40 -6.60 -22.86
N ILE A 262 -9.85 -5.44 -22.35
CA ILE A 262 -9.17 -4.70 -21.28
C ILE A 262 -9.00 -5.59 -20.04
N ILE A 263 -10.07 -6.19 -19.54
CA ILE A 263 -10.06 -7.08 -18.36
C ILE A 263 -9.08 -8.25 -18.55
N LYS A 264 -9.13 -8.92 -19.70
CA LYS A 264 -8.21 -10.02 -20.02
C LYS A 264 -6.74 -9.58 -20.02
N ASN A 265 -6.46 -8.38 -20.53
CA ASN A 265 -5.11 -7.83 -20.54
C ASN A 265 -4.66 -7.40 -19.15
N CYS A 266 -5.53 -6.84 -18.30
CA CYS A 266 -5.23 -6.58 -16.89
C CYS A 266 -4.81 -7.87 -16.15
N MET A 267 -5.53 -8.97 -16.35
CA MET A 267 -5.18 -10.26 -15.76
C MET A 267 -3.79 -10.76 -16.22
N LYS A 268 -3.43 -10.54 -17.49
CA LYS A 268 -2.09 -10.89 -18.01
C LYS A 268 -1.01 -10.00 -17.37
N ILE A 269 -1.26 -8.70 -17.21
CA ILE A 269 -0.33 -7.75 -16.56
C ILE A 269 -0.05 -8.20 -15.13
N ILE A 270 -1.08 -8.50 -14.35
CA ILE A 270 -0.94 -8.99 -12.97
C ILE A 270 -0.03 -10.22 -12.93
N ARG A 271 -0.29 -11.22 -13.79
CA ARG A 271 0.53 -12.44 -13.87
C ARG A 271 1.98 -12.15 -14.25
N LYS A 272 2.21 -11.23 -15.19
CA LYS A 272 3.57 -10.88 -15.63
C LYS A 272 4.33 -10.15 -14.51
N TRP A 273 3.71 -9.22 -13.78
CA TRP A 273 4.32 -8.59 -12.62
C TRP A 273 4.65 -9.60 -11.51
N ASP A 274 3.78 -10.57 -11.25
CA ASP A 274 4.07 -11.67 -10.31
C ASP A 274 5.27 -12.51 -10.75
N ILE A 275 5.38 -12.81 -12.03
CA ILE A 275 6.53 -13.54 -12.59
C ILE A 275 7.82 -12.72 -12.43
N ILE A 276 7.80 -11.44 -12.79
CA ILE A 276 8.94 -10.52 -12.66
C ILE A 276 9.40 -10.47 -11.21
N ARG A 277 8.48 -10.21 -10.26
CA ARG A 277 8.76 -10.16 -8.83
C ARG A 277 9.41 -11.45 -8.33
N ASN A 278 8.83 -12.60 -8.67
CA ASN A 278 9.34 -13.91 -8.23
C ASN A 278 10.68 -14.27 -8.88
N ARG A 279 10.93 -13.86 -10.13
CA ARG A 279 12.23 -14.06 -10.80
C ARG A 279 13.31 -13.21 -10.17
N LEU A 280 13.04 -11.93 -9.89
CA LEU A 280 13.96 -11.05 -9.14
C LEU A 280 14.32 -11.64 -7.78
N TYR A 281 13.31 -12.09 -7.01
CA TYR A 281 13.57 -12.71 -5.72
C TYR A 281 14.44 -13.96 -5.82
N LYS A 282 14.25 -14.79 -6.85
CA LYS A 282 15.06 -16.00 -7.10
C LYS A 282 16.52 -15.69 -7.45
N LEU A 283 16.82 -14.49 -7.96
CA LEU A 283 18.22 -14.10 -8.23
C LEU A 283 19.08 -14.14 -6.97
N TYR A 284 18.50 -13.90 -5.80
CA TYR A 284 19.19 -14.02 -4.51
C TYR A 284 19.88 -15.37 -4.31
N TYR A 285 19.35 -16.44 -4.88
CA TYR A 285 19.85 -17.81 -4.72
C TYR A 285 20.70 -18.31 -5.92
N ARG A 286 21.03 -17.43 -6.87
CA ARG A 286 21.81 -17.78 -8.06
C ARG A 286 23.18 -17.15 -8.09
N THR A 287 24.12 -17.80 -8.77
CA THR A 287 25.49 -17.33 -8.98
C THR A 287 25.67 -16.59 -10.31
N GLU A 288 24.79 -16.77 -11.28
CA GLU A 288 24.84 -16.11 -12.59
C GLU A 288 23.55 -15.29 -12.84
N PHE A 289 23.71 -13.99 -13.07
CA PHE A 289 22.60 -13.03 -13.04
C PHE A 289 22.34 -12.30 -14.36
N THR A 290 23.36 -12.10 -15.20
CA THR A 290 23.30 -11.12 -16.30
C THR A 290 22.21 -11.44 -17.33
N SER A 291 22.11 -12.69 -17.78
CA SER A 291 21.11 -13.11 -18.78
C SER A 291 19.68 -13.01 -18.24
N GLU A 292 19.48 -13.33 -16.98
CA GLU A 292 18.17 -13.26 -16.33
C GLU A 292 17.72 -11.79 -16.12
N ILE A 293 18.62 -10.89 -15.75
CA ILE A 293 18.33 -9.46 -15.62
C ILE A 293 17.93 -8.85 -16.97
N ILE A 294 18.63 -9.20 -18.06
CA ILE A 294 18.27 -8.75 -19.42
C ILE A 294 16.84 -9.22 -19.76
N ASN A 295 16.53 -10.49 -19.46
CA ASN A 295 15.20 -11.04 -19.72
C ASN A 295 14.12 -10.34 -18.89
N ILE A 296 14.36 -10.12 -17.59
CA ILE A 296 13.45 -9.40 -16.70
C ILE A 296 13.20 -7.97 -17.20
N ASN A 297 14.24 -7.25 -17.60
CA ASN A 297 14.10 -5.89 -18.18
C ASN A 297 13.25 -5.91 -19.47
N GLY A 298 13.41 -6.93 -20.31
CA GLY A 298 12.56 -7.12 -21.50
C GLY A 298 11.09 -7.34 -21.13
N MET A 299 10.82 -8.16 -20.12
CA MET A 299 9.46 -8.40 -19.62
C MET A 299 8.82 -7.14 -19.04
N VAL A 300 9.58 -6.30 -18.34
CA VAL A 300 9.08 -5.03 -17.79
C VAL A 300 8.64 -4.09 -18.91
N LYS A 301 9.44 -3.92 -19.95
CA LYS A 301 9.05 -3.10 -21.11
C LYS A 301 7.77 -3.59 -21.76
N GLU A 302 7.63 -4.92 -21.90
CA GLU A 302 6.41 -5.52 -22.44
C GLU A 302 5.19 -5.22 -21.55
N VAL A 303 5.33 -5.34 -20.23
CA VAL A 303 4.23 -5.08 -19.29
C VAL A 303 3.81 -3.61 -19.32
N PHE A 304 4.74 -2.67 -19.32
CA PHE A 304 4.42 -1.26 -19.46
C PHE A 304 3.72 -0.95 -20.78
N SER A 305 4.19 -1.51 -21.89
CA SER A 305 3.51 -1.39 -23.18
C SER A 305 2.08 -1.90 -23.15
N MET A 306 1.85 -3.07 -22.53
CA MET A 306 0.51 -3.63 -22.37
C MET A 306 -0.38 -2.73 -21.51
N GLU A 307 0.13 -2.18 -20.42
CA GLU A 307 -0.62 -1.29 -19.53
C GLU A 307 -0.99 0.02 -20.24
N ARG A 308 -0.07 0.62 -20.98
CA ARG A 308 -0.34 1.79 -21.83
C ARG A 308 -1.48 1.54 -22.79
N HIS A 309 -1.47 0.41 -23.51
CA HIS A 309 -2.55 0.06 -24.44
C HIS A 309 -3.91 -0.12 -23.76
N ILE A 310 -3.96 -0.61 -22.51
CA ILE A 310 -5.19 -0.67 -21.73
C ILE A 310 -5.77 0.72 -21.50
N TRP A 311 -4.95 1.66 -21.05
CA TRP A 311 -5.42 3.02 -20.76
C TRP A 311 -5.77 3.79 -22.04
N GLU A 312 -5.06 3.58 -23.14
CA GLU A 312 -5.43 4.11 -24.46
C GLU A 312 -6.78 3.55 -24.94
N ALA A 313 -7.03 2.25 -24.75
CA ALA A 313 -8.30 1.63 -25.07
C ALA A 313 -9.44 2.20 -24.21
N PHE A 314 -9.19 2.36 -22.89
CA PHE A 314 -10.16 3.00 -21.99
C PHE A 314 -10.52 4.42 -22.45
N LEU A 315 -9.53 5.25 -22.79
CA LEU A 315 -9.77 6.62 -23.30
C LEU A 315 -10.57 6.63 -24.60
N ARG A 316 -10.34 5.70 -25.53
CA ARG A 316 -11.13 5.58 -26.76
C ARG A 316 -12.58 5.24 -26.47
N ASN A 317 -12.83 4.28 -25.58
CA ASN A 317 -14.16 3.81 -25.23
C ASN A 317 -14.99 4.85 -24.46
N THR A 318 -14.31 5.66 -23.64
CA THR A 318 -14.97 6.69 -22.82
C THR A 318 -15.06 8.06 -23.55
N ARG A 319 -14.64 8.16 -24.81
CA ARG A 319 -14.52 9.45 -25.52
C ARG A 319 -15.81 10.24 -25.53
N ASN A 320 -16.96 9.58 -25.72
CA ASN A 320 -18.28 10.20 -25.82
C ASN A 320 -19.07 10.18 -24.50
N MET A 321 -18.45 9.74 -23.42
CA MET A 321 -19.06 9.73 -22.10
C MET A 321 -19.08 11.14 -21.51
N ASP A 322 -20.19 11.49 -20.86
CA ASP A 322 -20.33 12.75 -20.12
C ASP A 322 -19.17 12.89 -19.11
N GLU A 323 -18.58 14.08 -19.06
CA GLU A 323 -17.44 14.36 -18.18
C GLU A 323 -17.83 14.31 -16.70
N ASP A 324 -19.06 14.72 -16.37
CA ASP A 324 -19.59 14.73 -15.01
C ASP A 324 -20.22 13.38 -14.62
N PHE A 325 -20.20 12.38 -15.53
CA PHE A 325 -20.71 11.06 -15.20
C PHE A 325 -19.94 10.46 -14.02
N GLU A 326 -20.66 10.15 -12.94
CA GLU A 326 -20.10 9.53 -11.73
C GLU A 326 -20.14 8.01 -11.84
N PHE A 327 -18.97 7.37 -11.83
CA PHE A 327 -18.88 5.90 -11.87
C PHE A 327 -19.27 5.26 -10.55
N PHE A 328 -19.01 5.95 -9.43
CA PHE A 328 -19.30 5.45 -8.09
C PHE A 328 -19.97 6.61 -7.32
N GLN A 329 -21.25 6.44 -7.00
CA GLN A 329 -21.93 7.38 -6.10
C GLN A 329 -21.65 6.97 -4.67
N PHE A 330 -21.16 7.93 -3.88
CA PHE A 330 -20.84 7.76 -2.45
C PHE A 330 -22.02 8.23 -1.58
#